data_337364aa15ca42dbe3d5219ffb06424b
#
_entry.id   337364aa15ca42dbe3d5219ffb06424b
#
_cell.length_a   1.000
_cell.length_b   1.000
_cell.length_c   1.000
_cell.angle_alpha   90.00
_cell.angle_beta   90.00
_cell.angle_gamma   90.00
#
_symmetry.space_group_name_H-M   'P 1'
#
loop_
_entity.id
_entity.type
_entity.pdbx_description
1 polymer ?
#
loop_
_entity_poly.entity_id
_entity_poly.type
_entity_poly.pdbx_seq_one_letter_code
_entity_poly.pdbx_strand_id
1 'polypeptide(L)'
;MIRNILYSLLLFLLAAACTEKIDVKLDTTYTRLVVDGTIDSDTGIYRVALTTSADYFSNEPVPRVVNATVTMSDGVNTFLLNESQKGQSGIYQTNPDFAGKKGSTYTLHVELENEIAGHKTVDATCYLPPVAHLDSIGTDFHPEWGPKGIWTIKLYAKEPSDTINYYLFNYYRNGILITDTLTKKVISDDKFYNGSYMDGVDVIYINNENNWETLFPGDTIMLQMSGITKEYFDFITQVQQAGFNIPFFSGPPANVQGNITNGGIGFFAAYSSSFAKTVVKTPKK
;
A
#
# COMPACT_ATOMS: atom_id res chain seq x y z
N MET A 1 -17.01 -60.44 22.81
CA MET A 1 -16.16 -59.62 23.74
C MET A 1 -14.77 -59.31 23.15
N ILE A 2 -13.99 -60.28 22.75
CA ILE A 2 -12.61 -60.08 22.22
C ILE A 2 -12.56 -59.13 21.00
N ARG A 3 -13.52 -59.25 20.08
CA ARG A 3 -13.61 -58.38 18.86
C ARG A 3 -13.81 -56.90 19.20
N ASN A 4 -14.59 -56.59 20.22
CA ASN A 4 -14.86 -55.20 20.63
C ASN A 4 -13.65 -54.60 21.38
N ILE A 5 -12.88 -55.44 22.12
CA ILE A 5 -11.63 -55.03 22.76
C ILE A 5 -10.56 -54.71 21.70
N LEU A 6 -10.51 -55.49 20.62
CA LEU A 6 -9.54 -55.25 19.52
C LEU A 6 -9.84 -53.94 18.79
N TYR A 7 -11.12 -53.62 18.55
CA TYR A 7 -11.53 -52.34 17.93
C TYR A 7 -11.21 -51.14 18.86
N SER A 8 -11.44 -51.31 20.18
CA SER A 8 -11.13 -50.25 21.14
C SER A 8 -9.62 -49.98 21.24
N LEU A 9 -8.79 -51.06 21.18
CA LEU A 9 -7.34 -50.96 21.20
C LEU A 9 -6.81 -50.31 19.90
N LEU A 10 -7.43 -50.63 18.74
CA LEU A 10 -7.05 -50.04 17.46
C LEU A 10 -7.40 -48.52 17.40
N LEU A 11 -8.55 -48.15 17.99
CA LEU A 11 -8.98 -46.75 18.08
C LEU A 11 -8.06 -45.93 19.00
N PHE A 12 -7.55 -46.56 20.09
CA PHE A 12 -6.61 -45.91 21.01
C PHE A 12 -5.24 -45.73 20.40
N LEU A 13 -4.78 -46.64 19.53
CA LEU A 13 -3.53 -46.52 18.79
C LEU A 13 -3.57 -45.40 17.73
N LEU A 14 -4.74 -45.11 17.14
CA LEU A 14 -4.90 -44.02 16.18
C LEU A 14 -4.97 -42.64 16.85
N ALA A 15 -5.28 -42.56 18.16
CA ALA A 15 -5.28 -41.32 18.93
C ALA A 15 -3.89 -40.90 19.44
N ALA A 16 -2.86 -41.78 19.34
CA ALA A 16 -1.49 -41.49 19.67
C ALA A 16 -0.70 -40.90 18.49
N ALA A 17 -1.37 -40.17 17.58
CA ALA A 17 -0.67 -39.37 16.56
C ALA A 17 0.11 -38.27 17.28
N CYS A 18 1.41 -38.45 17.43
CA CYS A 18 2.32 -37.42 17.89
C CYS A 18 2.12 -36.15 17.08
N THR A 19 1.70 -35.09 17.75
CA THR A 19 1.89 -33.73 17.23
C THR A 19 3.36 -33.40 17.40
N GLU A 20 4.15 -33.72 16.39
CA GLU A 20 5.53 -33.24 16.32
C GLU A 20 5.48 -31.73 16.16
N LYS A 21 5.97 -31.01 17.17
CA LYS A 21 6.14 -29.58 17.08
C LYS A 21 7.27 -29.35 16.09
N ILE A 22 6.91 -29.00 14.86
CA ILE A 22 7.88 -28.62 13.85
C ILE A 22 8.43 -27.26 14.30
N ASP A 23 9.57 -27.24 14.97
CA ASP A 23 10.39 -26.05 15.14
C ASP A 23 10.97 -25.71 13.77
N VAL A 24 10.23 -24.97 12.98
CA VAL A 24 10.74 -24.36 11.77
C VAL A 24 11.73 -23.29 12.23
N LYS A 25 13.01 -23.68 12.30
CA LYS A 25 14.08 -22.69 12.30
C LYS A 25 14.04 -22.04 10.93
N LEU A 26 13.29 -20.94 10.83
CA LEU A 26 13.50 -20.01 9.74
C LEU A 26 14.94 -19.53 9.90
N ASP A 27 15.80 -19.85 8.93
CA ASP A 27 17.13 -19.26 8.87
C ASP A 27 16.96 -17.77 9.12
N THR A 28 17.72 -17.24 10.07
CA THR A 28 17.68 -15.81 10.42
C THR A 28 17.89 -15.04 9.13
N THR A 29 16.80 -14.58 8.56
CA THR A 29 16.82 -13.78 7.33
C THR A 29 17.70 -12.59 7.63
N TYR A 30 18.69 -12.38 6.78
CA TYR A 30 19.59 -11.23 6.90
C TYR A 30 18.76 -9.97 7.10
N THR A 31 19.07 -9.22 8.16
CA THR A 31 18.46 -7.91 8.40
C THR A 31 18.65 -7.04 7.17
N ARG A 32 17.56 -6.56 6.55
CA ARG A 32 17.57 -5.75 5.33
C ARG A 32 17.05 -4.36 5.64
N LEU A 33 17.56 -3.36 4.94
CA LEU A 33 16.95 -2.03 4.97
C LEU A 33 15.59 -2.07 4.30
N VAL A 34 14.59 -1.49 4.96
CA VAL A 34 13.25 -1.26 4.42
C VAL A 34 13.06 0.22 4.16
N VAL A 35 12.70 0.57 2.95
CA VAL A 35 12.41 1.96 2.54
C VAL A 35 10.94 2.05 2.15
N ASP A 36 10.19 2.91 2.83
CA ASP A 36 8.82 3.28 2.49
C ASP A 36 8.75 4.78 2.29
N GLY A 37 8.67 5.21 1.04
CA GLY A 37 8.73 6.63 0.69
C GLY A 37 7.77 6.99 -0.43
N THR A 38 7.13 8.17 -0.29
CA THR A 38 6.25 8.69 -1.33
C THR A 38 6.41 10.19 -1.49
N ILE A 39 6.32 10.67 -2.73
CA ILE A 39 6.16 12.09 -3.05
C ILE A 39 4.99 12.31 -4.00
N ASP A 40 4.39 13.50 -3.95
CA ASP A 40 3.30 13.91 -4.82
C ASP A 40 3.61 15.24 -5.51
N SER A 41 2.85 15.56 -6.55
CA SER A 41 2.91 16.84 -7.24
C SER A 41 2.30 18.01 -6.47
N ASP A 42 1.51 17.75 -5.43
CA ASP A 42 0.96 18.80 -4.58
C ASP A 42 2.02 19.35 -3.61
N THR A 43 1.83 20.60 -3.18
CA THR A 43 2.74 21.19 -2.19
C THR A 43 2.49 20.59 -0.82
N GLY A 44 3.56 20.07 -0.17
CA GLY A 44 3.43 19.45 1.14
C GLY A 44 4.69 18.82 1.70
N ILE A 45 4.56 18.25 2.89
CA ILE A 45 5.62 17.48 3.54
C ILE A 45 5.46 16.01 3.12
N TYR A 46 6.48 15.49 2.42
CA TYR A 46 6.55 14.09 2.02
C TYR A 46 7.56 13.34 2.86
N ARG A 47 7.35 12.04 3.03
CA ARG A 47 8.07 11.25 4.02
C ARG A 47 8.70 10.02 3.38
N VAL A 48 9.91 9.73 3.84
CA VAL A 48 10.62 8.47 3.62
C VAL A 48 10.88 7.86 4.98
N ALA A 49 10.26 6.73 5.28
CA ALA A 49 10.51 5.96 6.48
C ALA A 49 11.58 4.91 6.23
N LEU A 50 12.58 4.87 7.09
CA LEU A 50 13.66 3.88 7.07
C LEU A 50 13.57 2.99 8.30
N THR A 51 13.43 1.68 8.08
CA THR A 51 13.42 0.67 9.12
C THR A 51 14.28 -0.52 8.70
N THR A 52 14.48 -1.48 9.59
CA THR A 52 15.03 -2.78 9.20
C THR A 52 13.94 -3.83 9.16
N SER A 53 14.16 -4.89 8.39
CA SER A 53 13.31 -6.08 8.50
C SER A 53 13.40 -6.64 9.93
N ALA A 54 12.30 -7.21 10.40
CA ALA A 54 12.20 -7.89 11.69
C ALA A 54 11.82 -9.36 11.46
N ASP A 55 12.08 -10.21 12.46
CA ASP A 55 11.66 -11.59 12.41
C ASP A 55 10.14 -11.70 12.36
N TYR A 56 9.63 -12.64 11.57
CA TYR A 56 8.19 -12.82 11.36
C TYR A 56 7.38 -13.00 12.65
N PHE A 57 7.98 -13.62 13.67
CA PHE A 57 7.35 -13.86 14.96
C PHE A 57 7.68 -12.81 16.02
N SER A 58 8.37 -11.72 15.65
CA SER A 58 8.65 -10.63 16.58
C SER A 58 7.39 -9.82 16.85
N ASN A 59 7.07 -9.61 18.12
CA ASN A 59 6.03 -8.68 18.57
C ASN A 59 6.58 -7.27 18.88
N GLU A 60 7.91 -7.10 18.74
CA GLU A 60 8.55 -5.80 18.99
C GLU A 60 8.32 -4.85 17.79
N PRO A 61 8.23 -3.55 18.04
CA PRO A 61 8.20 -2.57 16.95
C PRO A 61 9.40 -2.72 16.03
N VAL A 62 9.19 -2.61 14.73
CA VAL A 62 10.30 -2.69 13.75
C VAL A 62 11.38 -1.64 14.05
N PRO A 63 12.66 -2.04 14.09
CA PRO A 63 13.75 -1.11 14.39
C PRO A 63 13.84 0.00 13.36
N ARG A 64 13.99 1.24 13.83
CA ARG A 64 14.12 2.42 12.99
C ARG A 64 15.56 2.66 12.60
N VAL A 65 15.78 3.12 11.37
CA VAL A 65 17.11 3.52 10.88
C VAL A 65 17.23 5.02 10.96
N VAL A 66 18.02 5.46 11.93
CA VAL A 66 18.22 6.88 12.28
C VAL A 66 19.58 7.39 11.79
N ASN A 67 19.79 8.71 11.80
CA ASN A 67 21.05 9.37 11.42
C ASN A 67 21.53 9.06 9.99
N ALA A 68 20.67 8.60 9.09
CA ALA A 68 21.02 8.47 7.70
C ALA A 68 21.04 9.83 7.00
N THR A 69 21.85 9.98 5.96
CA THR A 69 21.76 11.09 5.02
C THR A 69 20.80 10.67 3.90
N VAL A 70 19.67 11.35 3.80
CA VAL A 70 18.65 11.05 2.79
C VAL A 70 18.50 12.24 1.86
N THR A 71 18.77 12.02 0.58
CA THR A 71 18.61 13.05 -0.47
C THR A 71 17.73 12.53 -1.59
N MET A 72 17.09 13.45 -2.27
CA MET A 72 16.27 13.17 -3.45
C MET A 72 16.64 14.14 -4.56
N SER A 73 16.74 13.67 -5.80
CA SER A 73 17.06 14.50 -6.97
C SER A 73 16.01 14.34 -8.06
N ASP A 74 15.67 15.46 -8.72
CA ASP A 74 14.85 15.49 -9.95
C ASP A 74 15.71 15.50 -11.23
N GLY A 75 17.03 15.25 -11.09
CA GLY A 75 18.01 15.32 -12.17
C GLY A 75 18.61 16.71 -12.37
N VAL A 76 18.04 17.75 -11.78
CA VAL A 76 18.53 19.14 -11.82
C VAL A 76 18.86 19.65 -10.41
N ASN A 77 17.92 19.45 -9.49
CA ASN A 77 18.02 19.87 -8.10
C ASN A 77 18.20 18.67 -7.20
N THR A 78 18.86 18.87 -6.06
CA THR A 78 18.97 17.90 -4.98
C THR A 78 18.32 18.47 -3.73
N PHE A 79 17.41 17.72 -3.15
CA PHE A 79 16.64 18.05 -1.96
C PHE A 79 17.15 17.18 -0.80
N LEU A 80 17.57 17.81 0.29
CA LEU A 80 17.89 17.11 1.53
C LEU A 80 16.58 16.84 2.30
N LEU A 81 16.35 15.59 2.71
CA LEU A 81 15.28 15.21 3.59
C LEU A 81 15.80 15.19 5.03
N ASN A 82 15.17 15.96 5.91
CA ASN A 82 15.58 16.05 7.29
C ASN A 82 14.82 15.04 8.16
N GLU A 83 15.54 14.36 9.05
CA GLU A 83 14.89 13.46 10.01
C GLU A 83 13.96 14.26 10.92
N SER A 84 12.68 13.85 11.03
CA SER A 84 11.63 14.61 11.73
C SER A 84 11.90 14.76 13.23
N GLN A 85 12.56 13.78 13.84
CA GLN A 85 13.13 13.81 15.19
C GLN A 85 14.51 13.19 15.10
N LYS A 86 15.54 14.04 15.07
CA LYS A 86 16.93 13.66 14.83
C LYS A 86 17.39 12.55 15.76
N GLY A 87 17.89 11.47 15.18
CA GLY A 87 18.41 10.30 15.89
C GLY A 87 17.34 9.44 16.58
N GLN A 88 16.04 9.62 16.24
CA GLN A 88 14.95 8.90 16.93
C GLN A 88 13.87 8.36 16.02
N SER A 89 13.49 9.10 14.95
CA SER A 89 12.28 8.79 14.22
C SER A 89 12.48 7.79 13.08
N GLY A 90 13.63 7.80 12.42
CA GLY A 90 13.82 7.09 11.15
C GLY A 90 12.88 7.56 10.05
N ILE A 91 12.25 8.74 10.21
CA ILE A 91 11.34 9.36 9.25
C ILE A 91 11.98 10.62 8.72
N TYR A 92 12.31 10.63 7.43
CA TYR A 92 12.96 11.73 6.72
C TYR A 92 11.93 12.49 5.90
N GLN A 93 11.96 13.82 5.97
CA GLN A 93 10.91 14.68 5.44
C GLN A 93 11.46 15.74 4.49
N THR A 94 10.71 16.02 3.42
CA THR A 94 10.94 17.19 2.57
C THR A 94 10.62 18.49 3.32
N ASN A 95 11.05 19.61 2.75
CA ASN A 95 10.56 20.91 3.19
C ASN A 95 9.03 21.02 2.94
N PRO A 96 8.31 21.85 3.71
CA PRO A 96 6.86 22.02 3.56
C PRO A 96 6.41 22.63 2.22
N ASP A 97 7.29 23.32 1.53
CA ASP A 97 7.07 23.96 0.23
C ASP A 97 7.44 23.05 -0.96
N PHE A 98 7.83 21.80 -0.70
CA PHE A 98 8.15 20.86 -1.76
C PHE A 98 6.91 20.47 -2.54
N ALA A 99 7.05 20.44 -3.86
CA ALA A 99 6.07 19.88 -4.78
C ALA A 99 6.77 19.11 -5.89
N GLY A 100 6.34 17.89 -6.14
CA GLY A 100 6.87 17.08 -7.24
C GLY A 100 6.47 17.65 -8.59
N LYS A 101 7.38 17.60 -9.56
CA LYS A 101 7.15 18.07 -10.94
C LYS A 101 6.65 16.91 -11.80
N LYS A 102 5.44 17.03 -12.34
CA LYS A 102 4.88 16.05 -13.30
C LYS A 102 5.79 15.85 -14.49
N GLY A 103 5.99 14.60 -14.91
CA GLY A 103 6.88 14.26 -16.02
C GLY A 103 8.35 14.17 -15.65
N SER A 104 8.73 14.35 -14.39
CA SER A 104 10.11 14.21 -13.92
C SER A 104 10.34 12.84 -13.29
N THR A 105 11.59 12.39 -13.36
CA THR A 105 12.06 11.19 -12.66
C THR A 105 12.81 11.63 -11.41
N TYR A 106 12.45 11.02 -10.29
CA TYR A 106 13.08 11.27 -8.99
C TYR A 106 13.95 10.09 -8.59
N THR A 107 15.16 10.39 -8.12
CA THR A 107 16.07 9.42 -7.53
C THR A 107 16.23 9.72 -6.05
N LEU A 108 15.84 8.79 -5.20
CA LEU A 108 16.14 8.79 -3.78
C LEU A 108 17.51 8.16 -3.57
N HIS A 109 18.35 8.80 -2.76
CA HIS A 109 19.63 8.27 -2.30
C HIS A 109 19.67 8.28 -0.77
N VAL A 110 20.00 7.13 -0.18
CA VAL A 110 20.13 6.94 1.26
C VAL A 110 21.55 6.49 1.57
N GLU A 111 22.28 7.27 2.38
CA GLU A 111 23.56 6.89 2.97
C GLU A 111 23.39 6.63 4.46
N LEU A 112 23.68 5.39 4.88
CA LEU A 112 23.52 4.91 6.24
C LEU A 112 24.73 5.30 7.11
N GLU A 113 24.49 5.57 8.39
CA GLU A 113 25.58 5.73 9.37
C GLU A 113 26.38 4.43 9.52
N ASN A 114 25.68 3.30 9.63
CA ASN A 114 26.25 1.96 9.72
C ASN A 114 25.72 1.06 8.60
N GLU A 115 26.54 0.12 8.13
CA GLU A 115 26.15 -0.84 7.09
C GLU A 115 24.98 -1.75 7.56
N ILE A 116 24.05 -2.00 6.64
CA ILE A 116 22.99 -3.00 6.80
C ILE A 116 23.15 -4.02 5.67
N ALA A 117 23.24 -5.30 6.01
CA ALA A 117 23.49 -6.39 5.05
C ALA A 117 24.74 -6.17 4.15
N GLY A 118 25.79 -5.50 4.68
CA GLY A 118 27.02 -5.20 3.93
C GLY A 118 26.91 -4.02 2.97
N HIS A 119 25.81 -3.25 3.00
CA HIS A 119 25.61 -2.08 2.16
C HIS A 119 25.49 -0.81 3.00
N LYS A 120 26.20 0.24 2.60
CA LYS A 120 26.15 1.57 3.22
C LYS A 120 25.21 2.52 2.49
N THR A 121 24.91 2.24 1.24
CA THR A 121 24.05 3.09 0.41
C THR A 121 23.00 2.26 -0.31
N VAL A 122 21.83 2.85 -0.49
CA VAL A 122 20.77 2.35 -1.39
C VAL A 122 20.21 3.51 -2.19
N ASP A 123 19.74 3.18 -3.40
CA ASP A 123 19.09 4.12 -4.30
C ASP A 123 17.72 3.56 -4.72
N ALA A 124 16.83 4.46 -5.08
CA ALA A 124 15.55 4.12 -5.71
C ALA A 124 15.17 5.20 -6.72
N THR A 125 14.61 4.78 -7.84
CA THR A 125 14.19 5.72 -8.89
C THR A 125 12.72 5.50 -9.20
N CYS A 126 11.97 6.60 -9.35
CA CYS A 126 10.57 6.57 -9.74
C CYS A 126 10.22 7.76 -10.64
N TYR A 127 9.49 7.50 -11.72
CA TYR A 127 8.90 8.53 -12.56
C TYR A 127 7.63 9.05 -11.89
N LEU A 128 7.38 10.37 -11.98
CA LEU A 128 6.17 11.01 -11.50
C LEU A 128 5.21 11.24 -12.69
N PRO A 129 4.25 10.31 -12.93
CA PRO A 129 3.37 10.42 -14.07
C PRO A 129 2.34 11.54 -13.89
N PRO A 130 1.83 12.13 -14.97
CA PRO A 130 0.66 12.99 -14.89
C PRO A 130 -0.58 12.16 -14.49
N VAL A 131 -1.61 12.85 -14.02
CA VAL A 131 -2.92 12.27 -13.70
C VAL A 131 -4.02 13.04 -14.41
N ALA A 132 -5.08 12.37 -14.83
CA ALA A 132 -6.29 12.99 -15.34
C ALA A 132 -6.95 13.90 -14.30
N HIS A 133 -7.64 14.93 -14.75
CA HIS A 133 -8.45 15.76 -13.85
C HIS A 133 -9.67 14.97 -13.37
N LEU A 134 -9.88 14.95 -12.07
CA LEU A 134 -11.06 14.37 -11.44
C LEU A 134 -12.17 15.45 -11.40
N ASP A 135 -13.18 15.32 -12.26
CA ASP A 135 -14.23 16.33 -12.40
C ASP A 135 -15.15 16.38 -11.19
N SER A 136 -15.60 15.20 -10.74
CA SER A 136 -16.47 15.05 -9.57
C SER A 136 -16.51 13.61 -9.08
N ILE A 137 -17.13 13.41 -7.92
CA ILE A 137 -17.44 12.09 -7.37
C ILE A 137 -18.89 12.01 -6.89
N GLY A 138 -19.42 10.80 -6.85
CA GLY A 138 -20.70 10.47 -6.26
C GLY A 138 -20.59 9.31 -5.26
N THR A 139 -21.66 9.06 -4.52
CA THR A 139 -21.79 7.87 -3.68
C THR A 139 -23.15 7.24 -3.89
N ASP A 140 -23.18 5.90 -4.03
CA ASP A 140 -24.42 5.13 -4.08
C ASP A 140 -24.41 4.02 -3.02
N PHE A 141 -25.59 3.65 -2.56
CA PHE A 141 -25.79 2.54 -1.64
C PHE A 141 -26.58 1.43 -2.31
N HIS A 142 -26.05 0.22 -2.29
CA HIS A 142 -26.62 -0.99 -2.86
C HIS A 142 -27.04 -1.93 -1.73
N PRO A 143 -28.30 -1.88 -1.27
CA PRO A 143 -28.77 -2.69 -0.14
C PRO A 143 -28.78 -4.20 -0.43
N GLU A 144 -28.87 -4.57 -1.73
CA GLU A 144 -28.88 -5.95 -2.20
C GLU A 144 -27.48 -6.58 -2.34
N TRP A 145 -26.41 -5.79 -2.21
CA TRP A 145 -25.04 -6.28 -2.30
C TRP A 145 -24.49 -6.65 -0.92
N GLY A 146 -24.41 -7.96 -0.65
CA GLY A 146 -23.93 -8.49 0.62
C GLY A 146 -24.93 -8.37 1.78
N PRO A 147 -24.57 -8.85 2.98
CA PRO A 147 -25.51 -8.97 4.10
C PRO A 147 -26.01 -7.65 4.69
N LYS A 148 -25.24 -6.57 4.57
CA LYS A 148 -25.55 -5.24 5.12
C LYS A 148 -25.56 -4.12 4.08
N GLY A 149 -25.52 -4.48 2.79
CA GLY A 149 -25.35 -3.56 1.69
C GLY A 149 -23.91 -3.07 1.53
N ILE A 150 -23.64 -2.46 0.37
CA ILE A 150 -22.34 -1.91 0.00
C ILE A 150 -22.52 -0.47 -0.46
N TRP A 151 -21.68 0.42 0.04
CA TRP A 151 -21.51 1.74 -0.52
C TRP A 151 -20.48 1.72 -1.65
N THR A 152 -20.74 2.47 -2.72
CA THR A 152 -19.74 2.72 -3.76
C THR A 152 -19.37 4.20 -3.83
N ILE A 153 -18.12 4.48 -4.19
CA ILE A 153 -17.68 5.82 -4.60
C ILE A 153 -17.53 5.81 -6.12
N LYS A 154 -18.24 6.71 -6.77
CA LYS A 154 -18.28 6.87 -8.22
C LYS A 154 -17.36 7.99 -8.67
N LEU A 155 -16.71 7.76 -9.80
CA LEU A 155 -15.74 8.65 -10.42
C LEU A 155 -16.31 9.23 -11.71
N TYR A 156 -16.08 10.53 -11.92
CA TYR A 156 -16.36 11.25 -13.15
C TYR A 156 -15.09 11.95 -13.62
N ALA A 157 -14.53 11.52 -14.73
CA ALA A 157 -13.29 12.05 -15.28
C ALA A 157 -13.14 11.72 -16.77
N LYS A 158 -12.41 12.55 -17.51
CA LYS A 158 -11.99 12.24 -18.88
C LYS A 158 -10.66 11.50 -18.83
N GLU A 159 -10.66 10.27 -19.36
CA GLU A 159 -9.45 9.46 -19.47
C GLU A 159 -8.62 9.90 -20.69
N PRO A 160 -7.29 10.13 -20.52
CA PRO A 160 -6.37 10.31 -21.65
C PRO A 160 -6.32 9.06 -22.54
N SER A 161 -6.10 9.23 -23.84
CA SER A 161 -6.09 8.14 -24.82
C SER A 161 -4.70 7.68 -25.24
N ASP A 162 -3.65 8.34 -24.76
CA ASP A 162 -2.32 8.24 -25.38
C ASP A 162 -1.52 7.02 -24.92
N THR A 163 -1.77 6.58 -23.69
CA THR A 163 -1.05 5.45 -23.06
C THR A 163 -1.95 4.71 -22.08
N ILE A 164 -1.55 3.49 -21.71
CA ILE A 164 -2.17 2.80 -20.57
C ILE A 164 -1.72 3.51 -19.29
N ASN A 165 -2.69 3.97 -18.52
CA ASN A 165 -2.49 4.64 -17.25
C ASN A 165 -2.81 3.71 -16.08
N TYR A 166 -2.09 3.90 -14.97
CA TYR A 166 -2.27 3.16 -13.73
C TYR A 166 -2.66 4.14 -12.64
N TYR A 167 -3.68 3.78 -11.86
CA TYR A 167 -4.27 4.65 -10.85
C TYR A 167 -4.21 4.01 -9.47
N LEU A 168 -4.00 4.87 -8.49
CA LEU A 168 -4.16 4.60 -7.07
C LEU A 168 -5.28 5.49 -6.53
N PHE A 169 -6.27 4.89 -5.87
CA PHE A 169 -7.36 5.61 -5.22
C PHE A 169 -7.21 5.55 -3.70
N ASN A 170 -7.23 6.71 -3.09
CA ASN A 170 -7.40 6.86 -1.65
C ASN A 170 -8.71 7.59 -1.38
N TYR A 171 -9.43 7.21 -0.32
CA TYR A 171 -10.56 8.01 0.12
C TYR A 171 -10.43 8.42 1.59
N TYR A 172 -10.97 9.59 1.83
CA TYR A 172 -11.02 10.22 3.14
C TYR A 172 -12.47 10.38 3.55
N ARG A 173 -12.80 10.03 4.78
CA ARG A 173 -14.10 10.30 5.40
C ARG A 173 -13.90 11.33 6.50
N ASN A 174 -14.60 12.45 6.40
CA ASN A 174 -14.51 13.56 7.35
C ASN A 174 -13.06 14.01 7.61
N GLY A 175 -12.24 14.02 6.58
CA GLY A 175 -10.82 14.40 6.63
C GLY A 175 -9.85 13.30 7.10
N ILE A 176 -10.34 12.13 7.46
CA ILE A 176 -9.51 10.99 7.90
C ILE A 176 -9.30 10.05 6.72
N LEU A 177 -8.03 9.73 6.42
CA LEU A 177 -7.66 8.73 5.40
C LEU A 177 -8.09 7.34 5.87
N ILE A 178 -8.93 6.67 5.09
CA ILE A 178 -9.43 5.32 5.39
C ILE A 178 -8.54 4.25 4.75
N THR A 179 -8.05 4.49 3.53
CA THR A 179 -7.13 3.60 2.79
C THR A 179 -5.68 3.80 3.25
N ASP A 180 -5.43 3.70 4.55
CA ASP A 180 -4.20 4.09 5.26
C ASP A 180 -3.05 3.05 5.15
N THR A 181 -3.35 1.84 4.67
CA THR A 181 -2.36 0.76 4.49
C THR A 181 -2.31 0.27 3.05
N LEU A 182 -1.19 -0.33 2.64
CA LEU A 182 -1.04 -0.88 1.27
C LEU A 182 -2.12 -1.91 0.93
N THR A 183 -2.58 -2.69 1.91
CA THR A 183 -3.63 -3.70 1.73
C THR A 183 -5.03 -3.11 1.52
N LYS A 184 -5.26 -1.86 1.92
CA LYS A 184 -6.52 -1.14 1.75
C LYS A 184 -6.53 -0.22 0.53
N LYS A 185 -5.38 0.00 -0.10
CA LYS A 185 -5.31 0.85 -1.31
C LYS A 185 -6.07 0.20 -2.45
N VAL A 186 -6.82 1.02 -3.19
CA VAL A 186 -7.50 0.58 -4.39
C VAL A 186 -6.69 1.01 -5.60
N ILE A 187 -6.37 0.07 -6.46
CA ILE A 187 -5.60 0.31 -7.69
C ILE A 187 -6.38 -0.18 -8.91
N SER A 188 -6.21 0.49 -10.03
CA SER A 188 -6.83 0.12 -11.31
C SER A 188 -5.91 0.50 -12.46
N ASP A 189 -6.08 -0.18 -13.61
CA ASP A 189 -5.59 0.30 -14.90
C ASP A 189 -6.78 0.78 -15.76
N ASP A 190 -6.49 1.52 -16.82
CA ASP A 190 -7.48 2.12 -17.71
C ASP A 190 -7.86 1.26 -18.92
N LYS A 191 -7.43 0.00 -18.99
CA LYS A 191 -7.59 -0.85 -20.17
C LYS A 191 -8.98 -0.84 -20.80
N PHE A 192 -10.01 -0.67 -19.96
CA PHE A 192 -11.41 -0.66 -20.42
C PHE A 192 -11.96 0.74 -20.65
N TYR A 193 -11.27 1.80 -20.23
CA TYR A 193 -11.75 3.18 -20.25
C TYR A 193 -10.86 4.13 -21.03
N ASN A 194 -9.70 3.65 -21.53
CA ASN A 194 -8.72 4.47 -22.24
C ASN A 194 -9.37 5.34 -23.32
N GLY A 195 -9.17 6.67 -23.21
CA GLY A 195 -9.75 7.68 -24.10
C GLY A 195 -11.24 7.95 -23.91
N SER A 196 -11.92 7.26 -22.98
CA SER A 196 -13.35 7.42 -22.72
C SER A 196 -13.62 8.44 -21.61
N TYR A 197 -14.86 8.93 -21.52
CA TYR A 197 -15.32 9.63 -20.32
C TYR A 197 -15.87 8.62 -19.34
N MET A 198 -15.31 8.59 -18.14
CA MET A 198 -15.80 7.77 -17.02
C MET A 198 -17.01 8.48 -16.41
N ASP A 199 -18.21 8.01 -16.74
CA ASP A 199 -19.48 8.60 -16.30
C ASP A 199 -20.07 7.81 -15.14
N GLY A 200 -19.57 8.07 -13.94
CA GLY A 200 -20.04 7.42 -12.71
C GLY A 200 -19.55 5.98 -12.55
N VAL A 201 -18.29 5.72 -12.88
CA VAL A 201 -17.67 4.41 -12.70
C VAL A 201 -17.40 4.16 -11.20
N ASP A 202 -17.88 3.02 -10.69
CA ASP A 202 -17.61 2.60 -9.31
C ASP A 202 -16.14 2.22 -9.16
N VAL A 203 -15.41 2.95 -8.30
CA VAL A 203 -13.97 2.74 -8.08
C VAL A 203 -13.64 2.23 -6.68
N ILE A 204 -14.48 2.48 -5.69
CA ILE A 204 -14.30 1.99 -4.32
C ILE A 204 -15.59 1.34 -3.86
N TYR A 205 -15.46 0.16 -3.27
CA TYR A 205 -16.54 -0.63 -2.67
C TYR A 205 -16.31 -0.72 -1.16
N ILE A 206 -17.25 -0.20 -0.38
CA ILE A 206 -17.14 -0.09 1.07
C ILE A 206 -18.20 -1.00 1.70
N ASN A 207 -17.71 -2.09 2.32
CA ASN A 207 -18.57 -3.02 3.02
C ASN A 207 -19.13 -2.39 4.30
N ASN A 208 -20.43 -2.49 4.50
CA ASN A 208 -21.13 -1.90 5.64
C ASN A 208 -21.00 -2.74 6.95
N GLU A 209 -20.11 -3.72 6.95
CA GLU A 209 -19.82 -4.55 8.14
C GLU A 209 -18.92 -3.85 9.15
N ASN A 210 -18.02 -2.98 8.68
CA ASN A 210 -17.06 -2.26 9.49
C ASN A 210 -17.50 -0.79 9.69
N ASN A 211 -17.97 -0.44 10.87
CA ASN A 211 -18.47 0.90 11.19
C ASN A 211 -17.41 2.01 11.00
N TRP A 212 -16.12 1.69 11.08
CA TRP A 212 -15.04 2.66 10.88
C TRP A 212 -14.84 3.05 9.42
N GLU A 213 -15.16 2.17 8.50
CA GLU A 213 -14.96 2.36 7.06
C GLU A 213 -16.26 2.70 6.34
N THR A 214 -17.43 2.33 6.90
CA THR A 214 -18.73 2.57 6.27
C THR A 214 -19.08 4.05 6.19
N LEU A 215 -19.95 4.39 5.24
CA LEU A 215 -20.42 5.76 5.03
C LEU A 215 -21.78 5.96 5.68
N PHE A 216 -22.00 7.16 6.21
CA PHE A 216 -23.28 7.58 6.75
C PHE A 216 -23.76 8.85 6.03
N PRO A 217 -25.08 9.03 5.83
CA PRO A 217 -25.64 10.28 5.30
C PRO A 217 -25.13 11.48 6.11
N GLY A 218 -24.60 12.47 5.41
CA GLY A 218 -23.98 13.66 6.00
C GLY A 218 -22.45 13.59 6.12
N ASP A 219 -21.82 12.41 5.96
CA ASP A 219 -20.37 12.33 5.88
C ASP A 219 -19.81 13.08 4.67
N THR A 220 -18.68 13.75 4.85
CA THR A 220 -17.92 14.34 3.74
C THR A 220 -16.92 13.33 3.23
N ILE A 221 -16.99 12.99 1.94
CA ILE A 221 -16.04 12.11 1.26
C ILE A 221 -15.15 12.92 0.34
N MET A 222 -13.85 12.66 0.41
CA MET A 222 -12.89 13.12 -0.58
C MET A 222 -12.22 11.89 -1.20
N LEU A 223 -12.21 11.83 -2.53
CA LEU A 223 -11.45 10.88 -3.31
C LEU A 223 -10.18 11.55 -3.80
N GLN A 224 -9.06 10.89 -3.61
CA GLN A 224 -7.78 11.18 -4.25
C GLN A 224 -7.56 10.13 -5.34
N MET A 225 -7.45 10.58 -6.57
CA MET A 225 -7.02 9.76 -7.72
C MET A 225 -5.59 10.14 -8.06
N SER A 226 -4.67 9.19 -7.95
CA SER A 226 -3.24 9.40 -8.22
C SER A 226 -2.81 8.60 -9.43
N GLY A 227 -2.14 9.25 -10.39
CA GLY A 227 -1.45 8.57 -11.48
C GLY A 227 -0.14 7.96 -10.95
N ILE A 228 0.01 6.65 -11.07
CA ILE A 228 1.17 5.90 -10.56
C ILE A 228 1.89 5.16 -11.70
N THR A 229 3.13 4.74 -11.46
CA THR A 229 3.85 3.90 -12.42
C THR A 229 3.34 2.45 -12.37
N LYS A 230 3.58 1.71 -13.46
CA LYS A 230 3.27 0.28 -13.52
C LYS A 230 4.02 -0.51 -12.43
N GLU A 231 5.27 -0.16 -12.17
CA GLU A 231 6.10 -0.82 -11.16
C GLU A 231 5.49 -0.68 -9.77
N TYR A 232 4.95 0.51 -9.44
CA TYR A 232 4.29 0.72 -8.15
C TYR A 232 2.93 0.01 -8.08
N PHE A 233 2.19 -0.01 -9.19
CA PHE A 233 0.96 -0.81 -9.32
C PHE A 233 1.24 -2.31 -9.08
N ASP A 234 2.28 -2.86 -9.72
CA ASP A 234 2.68 -4.25 -9.57
C ASP A 234 3.14 -4.54 -8.11
N PHE A 235 3.88 -3.61 -7.50
CA PHE A 235 4.31 -3.71 -6.11
C PHE A 235 3.11 -3.82 -5.15
N ILE A 236 2.13 -2.92 -5.26
CA ILE A 236 0.92 -2.95 -4.42
C ILE A 236 0.15 -4.25 -4.64
N THR A 237 0.01 -4.68 -5.91
CA THR A 237 -0.65 -5.96 -6.26
C THR A 237 0.03 -7.14 -5.56
N GLN A 238 1.36 -7.22 -5.59
CA GLN A 238 2.12 -8.28 -4.94
C GLN A 238 1.97 -8.23 -3.40
N VAL A 239 2.00 -7.04 -2.80
CA VAL A 239 1.77 -6.87 -1.35
C VAL A 239 0.38 -7.37 -0.96
N GLN A 240 -0.65 -7.00 -1.72
CA GLN A 240 -2.02 -7.44 -1.47
C GLN A 240 -2.18 -8.95 -1.61
N GLN A 241 -1.58 -9.55 -2.65
CA GLN A 241 -1.59 -10.99 -2.86
C GLN A 241 -0.83 -11.76 -1.76
N ALA A 242 0.30 -11.22 -1.27
CA ALA A 242 1.07 -11.82 -0.19
C ALA A 242 0.29 -11.86 1.14
N GLY A 243 -0.63 -10.91 1.36
CA GLY A 243 -1.54 -10.88 2.52
C GLY A 243 -2.68 -11.91 2.45
N PHE A 244 -2.99 -12.45 1.27
CA PHE A 244 -4.03 -13.44 1.04
C PHE A 244 -3.47 -14.87 1.05
N ASN A 245 -3.11 -15.39 2.21
CA ASN A 245 -2.78 -16.81 2.34
C ASN A 245 -4.07 -17.62 2.56
N ILE A 246 -4.57 -18.28 1.49
CA ILE A 246 -5.60 -19.30 1.60
C ILE A 246 -4.88 -20.63 1.82
N PRO A 247 -4.98 -21.29 3.01
CA PRO A 247 -4.36 -22.57 3.24
C PRO A 247 -4.75 -23.56 2.13
N PHE A 248 -3.79 -24.34 1.61
CA PHE A 248 -3.93 -25.34 0.54
C PHE A 248 -4.07 -24.82 -0.90
N PHE A 249 -4.32 -23.51 -1.12
CA PHE A 249 -4.52 -22.95 -2.47
C PHE A 249 -3.53 -21.85 -2.85
N SER A 250 -2.84 -21.25 -1.89
CA SER A 250 -1.76 -20.29 -2.18
C SER A 250 -0.41 -21.00 -2.26
N GLY A 251 0.35 -20.68 -3.31
CA GLY A 251 1.78 -21.01 -3.37
C GLY A 251 2.55 -20.29 -2.25
N PRO A 252 3.85 -20.61 -2.08
CA PRO A 252 4.68 -19.85 -1.14
C PRO A 252 4.63 -18.37 -1.51
N PRO A 253 4.57 -17.45 -0.50
CA PRO A 253 4.54 -16.03 -0.75
C PRO A 253 5.75 -15.64 -1.62
N ALA A 254 5.48 -15.04 -2.77
CA ALA A 254 6.53 -14.51 -3.62
C ALA A 254 7.20 -13.32 -2.91
N ASN A 255 8.52 -13.17 -3.05
CA ASN A 255 9.20 -11.97 -2.59
C ASN A 255 8.66 -10.76 -3.38
N VAL A 256 8.04 -9.83 -2.68
CA VAL A 256 7.54 -8.59 -3.26
C VAL A 256 8.69 -7.80 -3.88
N GLN A 257 8.58 -7.46 -5.15
CA GLN A 257 9.61 -6.74 -5.89
C GLN A 257 9.44 -5.21 -5.69
N GLY A 258 10.39 -4.60 -4.99
CA GLY A 258 10.49 -3.14 -4.86
C GLY A 258 11.44 -2.52 -5.86
N ASN A 259 11.66 -1.21 -5.74
CA ASN A 259 12.63 -0.47 -6.57
C ASN A 259 13.90 -0.04 -5.80
N ILE A 260 14.16 -0.63 -4.63
CA ILE A 260 15.32 -0.30 -3.80
C ILE A 260 16.52 -1.15 -4.21
N THR A 261 17.65 -0.51 -4.48
CA THR A 261 18.90 -1.17 -4.87
C THR A 261 19.62 -1.82 -3.69
N ASN A 262 20.74 -2.50 -3.95
CA ASN A 262 21.67 -3.02 -2.94
C ASN A 262 21.00 -3.86 -1.85
N GLY A 263 20.06 -4.72 -2.25
CA GLY A 263 19.39 -5.64 -1.33
C GLY A 263 18.38 -5.00 -0.38
N GLY A 264 18.13 -3.69 -0.47
CA GLY A 264 17.03 -3.03 0.22
C GLY A 264 15.67 -3.58 -0.24
N ILE A 265 14.64 -3.40 0.57
CA ILE A 265 13.26 -3.80 0.27
C ILE A 265 12.31 -2.61 0.47
N GLY A 266 11.10 -2.71 -0.07
CA GLY A 266 10.12 -1.64 -0.05
C GLY A 266 10.04 -0.87 -1.35
N PHE A 267 9.51 0.35 -1.32
CA PHE A 267 9.29 1.13 -2.53
C PHE A 267 9.40 2.63 -2.26
N PHE A 268 10.03 3.35 -3.18
CA PHE A 268 9.95 4.80 -3.30
C PHE A 268 9.06 5.14 -4.49
N ALA A 269 7.90 5.75 -4.22
CA ALA A 269 6.91 6.10 -5.23
C ALA A 269 6.83 7.62 -5.44
N ALA A 270 6.63 8.02 -6.70
CA ALA A 270 6.35 9.40 -7.08
C ALA A 270 5.08 9.40 -7.93
N TYR A 271 4.11 10.23 -7.59
CA TYR A 271 2.84 10.29 -8.31
C TYR A 271 2.27 11.71 -8.32
N SER A 272 1.30 11.97 -9.19
CA SER A 272 0.51 13.19 -9.14
C SER A 272 -0.93 12.86 -8.77
N SER A 273 -1.58 13.78 -8.07
CA SER A 273 -2.94 13.55 -7.56
C SER A 273 -3.94 14.56 -8.09
N SER A 274 -5.18 14.14 -8.18
CA SER A 274 -6.37 14.96 -8.43
C SER A 274 -7.43 14.61 -7.39
N PHE A 275 -8.17 15.60 -6.89
CA PHE A 275 -9.09 15.43 -5.77
C PHE A 275 -10.48 15.93 -6.12
N ALA A 276 -11.51 15.22 -5.64
CA ALA A 276 -12.87 15.69 -5.62
C ALA A 276 -13.55 15.35 -4.31
N LYS A 277 -14.59 16.12 -3.95
CA LYS A 277 -15.33 15.96 -2.69
C LYS A 277 -16.82 15.87 -2.95
N THR A 278 -17.52 15.12 -2.10
CA THR A 278 -18.98 15.10 -2.07
C THR A 278 -19.47 14.87 -0.64
N VAL A 279 -20.76 15.08 -0.41
CA VAL A 279 -21.44 14.72 0.84
C VAL A 279 -22.34 13.52 0.58
N VAL A 280 -22.23 12.51 1.43
CA VAL A 280 -23.05 11.30 1.36
C VAL A 280 -24.52 11.66 1.52
N LYS A 281 -25.34 11.30 0.54
CA LYS A 281 -26.78 11.53 0.57
C LYS A 281 -27.50 10.34 1.19
N THR A 282 -28.68 10.59 1.76
CA THR A 282 -29.57 9.50 2.18
C THR A 282 -29.93 8.65 0.96
N PRO A 283 -29.76 7.31 1.04
CA PRO A 283 -30.16 6.42 -0.04
C PRO A 283 -31.63 6.64 -0.43
N LYS A 284 -31.90 6.68 -1.73
CA LYS A 284 -33.27 6.67 -2.21
C LYS A 284 -33.89 5.30 -1.90
N LYS A 285 -35.11 5.32 -1.35
CA LYS A 285 -35.90 4.10 -1.10
C LYS A 285 -36.32 3.46 -2.40
#